data_c949777c339e677d38591cb275084a86
#
_entry.id   c949777c339e677d38591cb275084a86
#
_cell.length_a   1.000
_cell.length_b   1.000
_cell.length_c   1.000
_cell.angle_alpha   90.00
_cell.angle_beta   90.00
_cell.angle_gamma   90.00
#
_symmetry.space_group_name_H-M   'P 1'
#
loop_
_entity.id
_entity.type
_entity.pdbx_description
1 polymer ?
#
loop_
_entity_poly.entity_id
_entity_poly.type
_entity_poly.pdbx_seq_one_letter_code
_entity_poly.pdbx_strand_id
1 'polypeptide(L)'
;MSNGKAIAKAVNQGAKWILVISNLDPYPISLQKQFLSIAQLRSIETSKNLISVSNTGPTSLIKSNGRIDTLLKPNKELVQLADLELNGKKTLYTLIYDSPLIAVILISLIGVLRLR
;
A
#
# COMPACT_ATOMS: atom_id res chain seq x y z
N MET A 1 7.64 0.76 2.57
CA MET A 1 6.25 0.35 2.30
C MET A 1 5.50 -0.18 3.54
N SER A 2 6.19 -0.67 4.55
CA SER A 2 5.61 -1.13 5.83
C SER A 2 4.89 -0.03 6.63
N ASN A 3 5.30 1.24 6.49
CA ASN A 3 4.71 2.36 7.22
C ASN A 3 3.56 3.02 6.43
N GLY A 4 2.32 2.55 6.64
CA GLY A 4 1.11 3.09 6.01
C GLY A 4 0.84 4.55 6.40
N LYS A 5 1.14 4.95 7.64
CA LYS A 5 0.96 6.33 8.10
C LYS A 5 1.83 7.32 7.33
N ALA A 6 3.07 6.96 6.99
CA ALA A 6 3.93 7.82 6.19
C ALA A 6 3.38 8.02 4.77
N ILE A 7 2.84 6.97 4.16
CA ILE A 7 2.21 7.04 2.83
C ILE A 7 0.93 7.88 2.90
N ALA A 8 0.09 7.66 3.90
CA ALA A 8 -1.12 8.45 4.10
C ALA A 8 -0.82 9.93 4.33
N LYS A 9 0.26 10.25 5.04
CA LYS A 9 0.74 11.65 5.21
C LYS A 9 1.14 12.27 3.88
N ALA A 10 1.89 11.55 3.03
CA ALA A 10 2.26 12.03 1.70
C ALA A 10 1.02 12.29 0.82
N VAL A 11 0.01 11.42 0.89
CA VAL A 11 -1.27 11.61 0.19
C VAL A 11 -2.00 12.85 0.70
N ASN A 12 -1.99 13.12 2.01
CA ASN A 12 -2.57 14.35 2.57
C ASN A 12 -1.82 15.61 2.12
N GLN A 13 -0.53 15.50 1.83
CA GLN A 13 0.31 16.57 1.28
C GLN A 13 0.15 16.74 -0.25
N GLY A 14 -0.69 15.94 -0.90
CA GLY A 14 -1.05 16.12 -2.30
C GLY A 14 -0.54 15.05 -3.26
N ALA A 15 0.04 13.96 -2.78
CA ALA A 15 0.42 12.84 -3.65
C ALA A 15 -0.83 12.25 -4.32
N LYS A 16 -0.81 12.14 -5.65
CA LYS A 16 -1.94 11.67 -6.46
C LYS A 16 -1.80 10.22 -6.90
N TRP A 17 -0.61 9.64 -6.75
CA TRP A 17 -0.28 8.24 -7.02
C TRP A 17 0.95 7.84 -6.21
N ILE A 18 1.28 6.57 -6.19
CA ILE A 18 2.37 6.02 -5.38
C ILE A 18 3.30 5.21 -6.29
N LEU A 19 4.61 5.45 -6.15
CA LEU A 19 5.65 4.63 -6.78
C LEU A 19 6.40 3.86 -5.69
N VAL A 20 6.51 2.55 -5.89
CA VAL A 20 7.31 1.66 -5.06
C VAL A 20 8.37 1.02 -5.92
N ILE A 21 9.62 1.19 -5.55
CA ILE A 21 10.76 0.54 -6.19
C ILE A 21 11.41 -0.39 -5.17
N SER A 22 11.58 -1.65 -5.53
CA SER A 22 12.06 -2.69 -4.62
C SER A 22 13.11 -3.56 -5.28
N ASN A 23 14.18 -3.86 -4.55
CA ASN A 23 15.08 -4.96 -4.90
C ASN A 23 14.54 -6.23 -4.21
N LEU A 24 14.00 -7.15 -4.98
CA LEU A 24 13.42 -8.40 -4.48
C LEU A 24 14.30 -9.63 -4.74
N ASP A 25 15.49 -9.42 -5.30
CA ASP A 25 16.43 -10.49 -5.63
C ASP A 25 16.78 -11.43 -4.45
N PRO A 26 17.10 -10.90 -3.25
CA PRO A 26 17.44 -11.75 -2.10
C PRO A 26 16.24 -12.46 -1.46
N TYR A 27 15.00 -12.23 -1.93
CA TYR A 27 13.81 -12.72 -1.27
C TYR A 27 13.14 -13.88 -1.99
N PRO A 28 12.65 -14.92 -1.26
CA PRO A 28 11.91 -16.01 -1.84
C PRO A 28 10.57 -15.54 -2.43
N ILE A 29 10.02 -16.29 -3.38
CA ILE A 29 8.77 -15.95 -4.11
C ILE A 29 7.60 -15.68 -3.14
N SER A 30 7.51 -16.42 -2.04
CA SER A 30 6.47 -16.20 -1.02
C SER A 30 6.51 -14.79 -0.44
N LEU A 31 7.72 -14.29 -0.15
CA LEU A 31 7.91 -12.94 0.38
C LEU A 31 7.67 -11.88 -0.69
N GLN A 32 8.07 -12.13 -1.94
CA GLN A 32 7.76 -11.24 -3.07
C GLN A 32 6.25 -11.05 -3.25
N LYS A 33 5.45 -12.12 -3.07
CA LYS A 33 3.99 -12.06 -3.08
C LYS A 33 3.44 -11.22 -1.91
N GLN A 34 4.03 -11.33 -0.73
CA GLN A 34 3.65 -10.50 0.43
C GLN A 34 3.93 -9.02 0.17
N PHE A 35 5.05 -8.67 -0.45
CA PHE A 35 5.34 -7.27 -0.83
C PHE A 35 4.26 -6.72 -1.78
N LEU A 36 3.82 -7.53 -2.75
CA LEU A 36 2.75 -7.14 -3.66
C LEU A 36 1.41 -6.95 -2.92
N SER A 37 1.08 -7.83 -1.97
CA SER A 37 -0.12 -7.71 -1.13
C SER A 37 -0.08 -6.45 -0.25
N ILE A 38 1.08 -6.10 0.28
CA ILE A 38 1.26 -4.85 1.04
C ILE A 38 1.06 -3.64 0.12
N ALA A 39 1.58 -3.67 -1.11
CA ALA A 39 1.36 -2.61 -2.08
C ALA A 39 -0.13 -2.46 -2.42
N GLN A 40 -0.84 -3.57 -2.61
CA GLN A 40 -2.29 -3.60 -2.82
C GLN A 40 -3.04 -2.95 -1.64
N LEU A 41 -2.69 -3.31 -0.41
CA LEU A 41 -3.27 -2.71 0.79
C LEU A 41 -3.05 -1.19 0.82
N ARG A 42 -1.85 -0.72 0.52
CA ARG A 42 -1.54 0.73 0.47
C ARG A 42 -2.37 1.46 -0.57
N SER A 43 -2.58 0.84 -1.74
CA SER A 43 -3.43 1.39 -2.80
C SER A 43 -4.89 1.56 -2.33
N ILE A 44 -5.46 0.54 -1.68
CA ILE A 44 -6.82 0.56 -1.15
C ILE A 44 -6.96 1.61 -0.02
N GLU A 45 -6.07 1.57 0.97
CA GLU A 45 -6.10 2.47 2.13
C GLU A 45 -6.06 3.95 1.74
N THR A 46 -5.33 4.26 0.69
CA THR A 46 -5.13 5.64 0.25
C THR A 46 -6.03 6.05 -0.92
N SER A 47 -6.74 5.09 -1.52
CA SER A 47 -7.48 5.27 -2.79
C SER A 47 -6.60 5.86 -3.90
N LYS A 48 -5.33 5.42 -3.96
CA LYS A 48 -4.37 5.86 -5.00
C LYS A 48 -3.97 4.69 -5.87
N ASN A 49 -3.82 4.98 -7.17
CA ASN A 49 -3.13 4.05 -8.05
C ASN A 49 -1.66 3.94 -7.63
N LEU A 50 -1.12 2.74 -7.69
CA LEU A 50 0.23 2.44 -7.27
C LEU A 50 0.95 1.65 -8.36
N ILE A 51 2.18 2.06 -8.68
CA ILE A 51 3.09 1.29 -9.52
C ILE A 51 4.12 0.64 -8.59
N SER A 52 4.21 -0.67 -8.63
CA SER A 52 5.24 -1.46 -7.95
C SER A 52 6.24 -1.96 -8.98
N VAL A 53 7.46 -1.47 -8.91
CA VAL A 53 8.58 -1.86 -9.80
C VAL A 53 9.56 -2.70 -9.01
N SER A 54 9.95 -3.82 -9.58
CA SER A 54 10.98 -4.68 -8.98
C SER A 54 11.92 -5.25 -10.04
N ASN A 55 13.15 -5.59 -9.62
CA ASN A 55 14.15 -6.18 -10.50
C ASN A 55 13.82 -7.63 -10.86
N THR A 56 13.53 -8.49 -9.90
CA THR A 56 13.30 -9.93 -10.09
C THR A 56 11.84 -10.34 -9.81
N GLY A 57 11.08 -9.53 -9.09
CA GLY A 57 9.67 -9.77 -8.82
C GLY A 57 8.74 -9.20 -9.89
N PRO A 58 7.43 -9.36 -9.72
CA PRO A 58 6.45 -8.82 -10.65
C PRO A 58 6.40 -7.29 -10.57
N THR A 59 6.50 -6.62 -11.71
CA THR A 59 6.20 -5.20 -11.84
C THR A 59 4.72 -5.05 -12.17
N SER A 60 3.99 -4.30 -11.36
CA SER A 60 2.53 -4.24 -11.44
C SER A 60 1.99 -2.83 -11.28
N LEU A 61 0.93 -2.55 -12.02
CA LEU A 61 0.03 -1.44 -11.75
C LEU A 61 -1.09 -1.93 -10.84
N ILE A 62 -1.30 -1.26 -9.74
CA ILE A 62 -2.36 -1.54 -8.78
C ILE A 62 -3.33 -0.37 -8.78
N LYS A 63 -4.57 -0.64 -9.12
CA LYS A 63 -5.63 0.37 -9.14
C LYS A 63 -6.04 0.78 -7.72
N SER A 64 -6.63 1.96 -7.58
CA SER A 64 -7.10 2.50 -6.30
C SER A 64 -8.14 1.64 -5.57
N ASN A 65 -8.79 0.72 -6.26
CA ASN A 65 -9.70 -0.28 -5.70
C ASN A 65 -9.00 -1.60 -5.32
N GLY A 66 -7.69 -1.68 -5.46
CA GLY A 66 -6.89 -2.87 -5.15
C GLY A 66 -6.75 -3.87 -6.30
N ARG A 67 -7.36 -3.64 -7.48
CA ARG A 67 -7.15 -4.53 -8.62
C ARG A 67 -5.71 -4.46 -9.09
N ILE A 68 -5.09 -5.63 -9.23
CA ILE A 68 -3.72 -5.76 -9.70
C ILE A 68 -3.73 -6.07 -11.19
N ASP A 69 -3.10 -5.20 -11.97
CA ASP A 69 -2.79 -5.43 -13.37
C ASP A 69 -1.28 -5.66 -13.48
N THR A 70 -0.87 -6.91 -13.77
CA THR A 70 0.55 -7.24 -13.91
C THR A 70 1.04 -6.72 -15.25
N LEU A 71 1.96 -5.76 -15.22
CA LEU A 71 2.57 -5.17 -16.41
C LEU A 71 3.70 -6.05 -16.94
N LEU A 72 4.59 -6.50 -16.05
CA LEU A 72 5.75 -7.32 -16.40
C LEU A 72 5.79 -8.57 -15.52
N LYS A 73 6.10 -9.71 -16.15
CA LYS A 73 6.36 -10.96 -15.42
C LYS A 73 7.74 -10.91 -14.75
N PRO A 74 7.94 -11.63 -13.64
CA PRO A 74 9.24 -11.76 -13.00
C PRO A 74 10.35 -12.17 -13.96
N ASN A 75 11.57 -11.70 -13.72
CA ASN A 75 12.78 -12.04 -14.49
C ASN A 75 12.69 -11.74 -16.00
N LYS A 76 12.00 -10.69 -16.37
CA LYS A 76 11.97 -10.18 -17.76
C LYS A 76 12.40 -8.73 -17.80
N GLU A 77 13.41 -8.44 -18.60
CA GLU A 77 13.79 -7.08 -18.96
C GLU A 77 12.88 -6.58 -20.06
N LEU A 78 12.08 -5.58 -19.77
CA LEU A 78 11.14 -5.00 -20.74
C LEU A 78 10.84 -3.55 -20.35
N VAL A 79 10.60 -2.73 -21.36
CA VAL A 79 10.05 -1.39 -21.18
C VAL A 79 8.59 -1.43 -21.59
N GLN A 80 7.70 -0.98 -20.74
CA GLN A 80 6.27 -0.94 -21.00
C GLN A 80 5.67 0.40 -20.60
N LEU A 81 4.77 0.92 -21.41
CA LEU A 81 3.94 2.06 -21.08
C LEU A 81 2.74 1.61 -20.25
N ALA A 82 2.39 2.41 -19.26
CA ALA A 82 1.20 2.19 -18.45
C ALA A 82 0.46 3.51 -18.26
N ASP A 83 -0.85 3.49 -18.47
CA ASP A 83 -1.70 4.63 -18.20
C ASP A 83 -2.05 4.69 -16.72
N LEU A 84 -1.72 5.81 -16.11
CA LEU A 84 -1.94 6.05 -14.68
C LEU A 84 -2.97 7.17 -14.50
N GLU A 85 -4.14 6.81 -13.99
CA GLU A 85 -5.13 7.80 -13.57
C GLU A 85 -4.70 8.47 -12.28
N LEU A 86 -4.63 9.80 -12.31
CA LEU A 86 -4.34 10.59 -11.12
C LEU A 86 -5.63 10.80 -10.32
N ASN A 87 -5.61 10.43 -9.04
CA ASN A 87 -6.77 10.51 -8.17
C ASN A 87 -6.51 11.44 -6.99
N GLY A 88 -7.32 12.49 -6.88
CA GLY A 88 -7.28 13.46 -5.77
C GLY A 88 -8.09 13.06 -4.53
N LYS A 89 -8.89 11.97 -4.58
CA LYS A 89 -9.73 11.54 -3.46
C LYS A 89 -8.89 11.19 -2.24
N LYS A 90 -9.41 11.48 -1.05
CA LYS A 90 -8.85 11.09 0.24
C LYS A 90 -9.77 10.06 0.87
N THR A 91 -9.21 9.07 1.53
CA THR A 91 -9.96 8.06 2.29
C THR A 91 -10.05 8.46 3.76
N LEU A 92 -10.97 7.81 4.49
CA LEU A 92 -11.05 7.97 5.93
C LEU A 92 -9.72 7.60 6.61
N TYR A 93 -9.06 6.53 6.16
CA TYR A 93 -7.74 6.13 6.68
C TYR A 93 -6.69 7.24 6.54
N THR A 94 -6.66 7.96 5.42
CA THR A 94 -5.68 9.06 5.24
C THR A 94 -5.94 10.24 6.19
N LEU A 95 -7.15 10.37 6.72
CA LEU A 95 -7.51 11.45 7.65
C LEU A 95 -7.26 11.08 9.11
N ILE A 96 -7.64 9.88 9.51
CA ILE A 96 -7.64 9.45 10.93
C ILE A 96 -6.58 8.41 11.27
N TYR A 97 -5.90 7.84 10.26
CA TYR A 97 -4.86 6.80 10.41
C TYR A 97 -5.36 5.62 11.27
N ASP A 98 -4.59 5.25 12.26
CA ASP A 98 -4.85 4.13 13.17
C ASP A 98 -5.64 4.55 14.44
N SER A 99 -6.13 5.80 14.51
CA SER A 99 -6.83 6.32 15.69
C SER A 99 -8.04 5.50 16.13
N PRO A 100 -8.87 4.88 15.26
CA PRO A 100 -9.96 4.03 15.71
C PRO A 100 -9.47 2.77 16.42
N LEU A 101 -8.37 2.18 15.96
CA LEU A 101 -7.76 1.01 16.60
C LEU A 101 -7.24 1.37 17.98
N ILE A 102 -6.55 2.51 18.11
CA ILE A 102 -6.06 3.01 19.40
C ILE A 102 -7.22 3.26 20.36
N ALA A 103 -8.31 3.86 19.89
CA ALA A 103 -9.50 4.10 20.71
C ALA A 103 -10.11 2.79 21.24
N VAL A 104 -10.25 1.77 20.38
CA VAL A 104 -10.76 0.45 20.79
C VAL A 104 -9.86 -0.20 21.84
N ILE A 105 -8.53 -0.14 21.66
CA ILE A 105 -7.57 -0.68 22.63
C ILE A 105 -7.71 0.02 23.98
N LEU A 106 -7.79 1.36 24.00
CA LEU A 106 -7.93 2.13 25.23
C LEU A 106 -9.25 1.83 25.95
N ILE A 107 -10.37 1.74 25.24
CA ILE A 107 -11.67 1.39 25.79
C ILE A 107 -11.62 -0.01 26.41
N SER A 108 -11.03 -0.98 25.70
CA SER A 108 -10.89 -2.34 26.19
C SER A 108 -10.04 -2.41 27.47
N LEU A 109 -8.93 -1.66 27.50
CA LEU A 109 -8.06 -1.61 28.69
C LEU A 109 -8.78 -1.02 29.91
N ILE A 110 -9.52 0.08 29.71
CA ILE A 110 -10.33 0.71 30.78
C ILE A 110 -11.40 -0.27 31.28
N GLY A 111 -12.06 -1.00 30.38
CA GLY A 111 -13.05 -2.03 30.72
C GLY A 111 -12.45 -3.12 31.62
N VAL A 112 -11.28 -3.63 31.26
CA VAL A 112 -10.58 -4.65 32.05
C VAL A 112 -10.17 -4.13 33.46
N LEU A 113 -9.68 -2.88 33.52
CA LEU A 113 -9.27 -2.27 34.80
C LEU A 113 -10.45 -2.00 35.75
N ARG A 114 -11.65 -1.71 35.21
CA ARG A 114 -12.87 -1.48 36.01
C ARG A 114 -13.53 -2.78 36.52
N LEU A 115 -13.26 -3.90 35.84
CA LEU A 115 -13.78 -5.23 36.26
C LEU A 115 -12.91 -5.92 37.31
N ARG A 116 -11.79 -5.33 37.68
CA ARG A 116 -10.91 -5.80 38.78
C ARG A 116 -11.16 -5.00 40.04
#